data_acfc286d0f8c5fd5d379a4d977cf3405
#
_entry.id   acfc286d0f8c5fd5d379a4d977cf3405
#
_cell.length_a   1.000
_cell.length_b   1.000
_cell.length_c   1.000
_cell.angle_alpha   90.00
_cell.angle_beta   90.00
_cell.angle_gamma   90.00
#
_symmetry.space_group_name_H-M   'P 1'
#
loop_
_entity.id
_entity.type
_entity.pdbx_description
1 polymer ?
#
loop_
_entity_poly.entity_id
_entity_poly.type
_entity_poly.pdbx_seq_one_letter_code
_entity_poly.pdbx_strand_id
1 'polypeptide(L)'
;MNALLGKVFLEQFDECISVTSEMAPHSIAMADVIVLGLSPGEISICHPFLHARKKNSLILGIYEGNHKPQFDDLPLCFKNIIFINRTEPVSRIKKKIFHGWESCRTQSILPHHWKCHDCKHKTLSPQQINVATHYYRGDKAEQIAGIMHISVKTVFTHKRMIMGKFDIHSDYELFTLLKVMKALNNNTPDFLEAERELKRA
;
A
#
# COMPACT_ATOMS: atom_id res chain seq x y z
N MET A 1 1.29 3.94 18.24
CA MET A 1 2.49 3.27 17.71
C MET A 1 3.77 3.98 18.16
N ASN A 2 3.91 5.29 18.06
CA ASN A 2 5.12 6.04 18.42
C ASN A 2 5.59 5.77 19.87
N ALA A 3 4.69 5.83 20.86
CA ALA A 3 5.04 5.53 22.25
C ALA A 3 5.52 4.07 22.45
N LEU A 4 4.93 3.12 21.71
CA LEU A 4 5.37 1.73 21.77
C LEU A 4 6.76 1.55 21.17
N LEU A 5 7.02 2.15 20.01
CA LEU A 5 8.35 2.12 19.37
C LEU A 5 9.39 2.75 20.31
N GLY A 6 9.16 3.96 20.81
CA GLY A 6 10.08 4.61 21.76
C GLY A 6 10.42 3.73 22.96
N LYS A 7 9.40 3.08 23.53
CA LYS A 7 9.60 2.14 24.64
C LYS A 7 10.42 0.91 24.23
N VAL A 8 10.14 0.32 23.07
CA VAL A 8 10.88 -0.88 22.58
C VAL A 8 12.33 -0.53 22.33
N PHE A 9 12.61 0.58 21.62
CA PHE A 9 13.97 0.95 21.27
C PHE A 9 14.79 1.32 22.51
N LEU A 10 14.20 2.05 23.46
CA LEU A 10 14.86 2.36 24.72
C LEU A 10 15.12 1.12 25.59
N GLU A 11 14.11 0.24 25.77
CA GLU A 11 14.23 -0.93 26.66
C GLU A 11 15.12 -2.04 26.09
N GLN A 12 15.19 -2.22 24.76
CA GLN A 12 15.86 -3.37 24.14
C GLN A 12 17.21 -3.01 23.52
N PHE A 13 17.42 -1.76 23.14
CA PHE A 13 18.58 -1.34 22.38
C PHE A 13 19.31 -0.14 22.98
N ASP A 14 18.77 0.43 24.07
CA ASP A 14 19.28 1.67 24.71
C ASP A 14 19.36 2.84 23.69
N GLU A 15 18.42 2.88 22.74
CA GLU A 15 18.37 3.87 21.67
C GLU A 15 17.15 4.82 21.85
N CYS A 16 17.39 6.12 21.74
CA CYS A 16 16.32 7.12 21.65
C CYS A 16 15.93 7.32 20.18
N ILE A 17 14.63 7.31 19.89
CA ILE A 17 14.12 7.53 18.53
C ILE A 17 13.56 8.96 18.39
N SER A 18 13.76 9.54 17.20
CA SER A 18 13.04 10.72 16.74
C SER A 18 11.95 10.29 15.76
N VAL A 19 10.77 10.91 15.82
CA VAL A 19 9.62 10.56 15.00
C VAL A 19 9.18 11.75 14.17
N THR A 20 9.01 11.54 12.86
CA THR A 20 8.38 12.49 11.94
C THR A 20 7.18 11.86 11.27
N SER A 21 6.16 12.64 10.94
CA SER A 21 5.02 12.23 10.11
C SER A 21 5.20 12.64 8.64
N GLU A 22 6.32 13.25 8.32
CA GLU A 22 6.60 13.69 6.96
C GLU A 22 6.98 12.50 6.06
N MET A 23 6.22 12.31 4.98
CA MET A 23 6.44 11.24 3.99
C MET A 23 7.17 11.73 2.73
N ALA A 24 8.00 12.76 2.86
CA ALA A 24 8.84 13.25 1.77
C ALA A 24 9.96 12.24 1.42
N PRO A 25 10.43 12.20 0.15
CA PRO A 25 11.51 11.29 -0.25
C PRO A 25 12.77 11.42 0.60
N HIS A 26 13.12 12.62 1.04
CA HIS A 26 14.24 12.86 1.93
C HIS A 26 14.03 12.19 3.30
N SER A 27 12.87 12.39 3.90
CA SER A 27 12.54 11.81 5.21
C SER A 27 12.56 10.28 5.17
N ILE A 28 12.03 9.70 4.07
CA ILE A 28 12.07 8.25 3.82
C ILE A 28 13.52 7.75 3.65
N ALA A 29 14.36 8.50 2.93
CA ALA A 29 15.77 8.13 2.71
C ALA A 29 16.60 8.17 4.00
N MET A 30 16.21 8.97 4.98
CA MET A 30 16.89 9.08 6.28
C MET A 30 16.34 8.15 7.35
N ALA A 31 15.11 7.63 7.16
CA ALA A 31 14.44 6.80 8.15
C ALA A 31 15.09 5.43 8.34
N ASP A 32 15.30 5.05 9.58
CA ASP A 32 15.74 3.70 9.97
C ASP A 32 14.54 2.76 10.16
N VAL A 33 13.41 3.30 10.58
CA VAL A 33 12.13 2.59 10.70
C VAL A 33 11.02 3.37 10.01
N ILE A 34 10.30 2.71 9.12
CA ILE A 34 9.15 3.28 8.40
C ILE A 34 7.89 2.56 8.86
N VAL A 35 6.92 3.30 9.35
CA VAL A 35 5.63 2.75 9.81
C VAL A 35 4.53 3.15 8.84
N LEU A 36 3.85 2.17 8.27
CA LEU A 36 2.76 2.35 7.32
C LEU A 36 1.46 1.79 7.88
N GLY A 37 0.39 2.58 7.86
CA GLY A 37 -0.97 2.07 8.02
C GLY A 37 -1.45 1.57 6.67
N LEU A 38 -1.79 0.29 6.56
CA LEU A 38 -2.21 -0.35 5.32
C LEU A 38 -3.72 -0.55 5.30
N SER A 39 -4.35 -0.04 4.26
CA SER A 39 -5.77 -0.26 3.96
C SER A 39 -5.97 -1.62 3.27
N PRO A 40 -7.20 -2.17 3.26
CA PRO A 40 -7.50 -3.37 2.50
C PRO A 40 -7.07 -3.25 1.03
N GLY A 41 -6.40 -4.28 0.51
CA GLY A 41 -5.88 -4.33 -0.86
C GLY A 41 -4.59 -3.54 -1.10
N GLU A 42 -4.21 -2.61 -0.24
CA GLU A 42 -3.06 -1.70 -0.40
C GLU A 42 -1.72 -2.44 -0.46
N ILE A 43 -1.61 -3.56 0.20
CA ILE A 43 -0.41 -4.41 0.17
C ILE A 43 -0.07 -4.96 -1.23
N SER A 44 -1.02 -4.92 -2.16
CA SER A 44 -0.84 -5.43 -3.53
C SER A 44 -0.43 -4.35 -4.52
N ILE A 45 -0.37 -3.08 -4.13
CA ILE A 45 -0.01 -1.96 -5.01
C ILE A 45 1.41 -1.46 -4.73
N CYS A 46 2.00 -0.80 -5.74
CA CYS A 46 3.33 -0.22 -5.60
C CYS A 46 3.30 1.07 -4.76
N HIS A 47 4.28 1.23 -3.88
CA HIS A 47 4.55 2.44 -3.10
C HIS A 47 5.87 3.06 -3.55
N PRO A 48 5.86 3.93 -4.59
CA PRO A 48 7.09 4.44 -5.21
C PRO A 48 8.02 5.18 -4.24
N PHE A 49 7.46 5.87 -3.24
CA PHE A 49 8.24 6.59 -2.24
C PHE A 49 9.15 5.67 -1.41
N LEU A 50 8.79 4.39 -1.24
CA LEU A 50 9.63 3.41 -0.53
C LEU A 50 10.91 3.05 -1.28
N HIS A 51 11.04 3.41 -2.55
CA HIS A 51 12.28 3.18 -3.30
C HIS A 51 13.44 4.07 -2.81
N ALA A 52 13.12 5.20 -2.16
CA ALA A 52 14.12 6.09 -1.59
C ALA A 52 14.69 5.60 -0.26
N ARG A 53 14.11 4.55 0.35
CA ARG A 53 14.50 4.08 1.69
C ARG A 53 15.91 3.52 1.78
N LYS A 54 16.50 3.61 2.95
CA LYS A 54 17.79 2.93 3.26
C LYS A 54 17.67 1.42 3.04
N LYS A 55 18.77 0.78 2.63
CA LYS A 55 18.84 -0.68 2.45
C LYS A 55 18.47 -1.46 3.71
N ASN A 56 18.88 -0.96 4.87
CA ASN A 56 18.73 -1.61 6.16
C ASN A 56 17.55 -1.02 6.96
N SER A 57 16.65 -0.25 6.33
CA SER A 57 15.48 0.26 7.02
C SER A 57 14.46 -0.84 7.28
N LEU A 58 13.89 -0.84 8.49
CA LEU A 58 12.77 -1.69 8.87
C LEU A 58 11.46 -1.08 8.40
N ILE A 59 10.59 -1.86 7.73
CA ILE A 59 9.22 -1.45 7.46
C ILE A 59 8.27 -2.21 8.37
N LEU A 60 7.38 -1.47 9.03
CA LEU A 60 6.29 -2.00 9.84
C LEU A 60 4.98 -1.67 9.14
N GLY A 61 4.29 -2.67 8.60
CA GLY A 61 2.97 -2.54 7.98
C GLY A 61 1.88 -2.87 8.99
N ILE A 62 1.10 -1.86 9.38
CA ILE A 62 0.00 -2.02 10.33
C ILE A 62 -1.28 -2.21 9.53
N TYR A 63 -1.97 -3.32 9.74
CA TYR A 63 -3.21 -3.65 9.04
C TYR A 63 -4.32 -4.04 10.02
N GLU A 64 -5.55 -4.00 9.55
CA GLU A 64 -6.75 -4.50 10.21
C GLU A 64 -7.34 -5.67 9.42
N GLY A 65 -8.04 -6.57 10.11
CA GLY A 65 -8.74 -7.69 9.50
C GLY A 65 -8.14 -9.06 9.85
N ASN A 66 -8.82 -10.11 9.40
CA ASN A 66 -8.51 -11.49 9.76
C ASN A 66 -7.53 -12.17 8.78
N HIS A 67 -7.31 -11.58 7.61
CA HIS A 67 -6.43 -12.14 6.58
C HIS A 67 -5.01 -11.63 6.75
N LYS A 68 -4.11 -12.53 7.13
CA LYS A 68 -2.69 -12.22 7.17
C LYS A 68 -2.18 -12.07 5.73
N PRO A 69 -1.47 -10.97 5.41
CA PRO A 69 -0.89 -10.81 4.09
C PRO A 69 0.03 -11.99 3.72
N GLN A 70 -0.11 -12.50 2.50
CA GLN A 70 0.76 -13.55 1.97
C GLN A 70 2.06 -12.92 1.44
N PHE A 71 3.20 -13.51 1.79
CA PHE A 71 4.51 -12.95 1.46
C PHE A 71 4.96 -13.22 0.02
N ASP A 72 4.42 -14.24 -0.64
CA ASP A 72 4.91 -14.71 -1.93
C ASP A 72 4.59 -13.78 -3.11
N ASP A 73 3.57 -12.92 -2.95
CA ASP A 73 3.04 -12.02 -3.98
C ASP A 73 3.19 -10.53 -3.63
N LEU A 74 4.07 -10.19 -2.69
CA LEU A 74 4.26 -8.79 -2.31
C LEU A 74 5.05 -8.01 -3.37
N PRO A 75 4.67 -6.74 -3.60
CA PRO A 75 5.50 -5.80 -4.35
C PRO A 75 6.91 -5.71 -3.76
N LEU A 76 7.91 -5.50 -4.62
CA LEU A 76 9.31 -5.39 -4.20
C LEU A 76 9.56 -4.27 -3.19
N CYS A 77 8.79 -3.17 -3.25
CA CYS A 77 8.87 -2.08 -2.28
C CYS A 77 8.53 -2.52 -0.84
N PHE A 78 7.77 -3.60 -0.67
CA PHE A 78 7.45 -4.19 0.64
C PHE A 78 8.39 -5.34 1.05
N LYS A 79 9.47 -5.55 0.32
CA LYS A 79 10.44 -6.56 0.73
C LYS A 79 10.92 -6.28 2.16
N ASN A 80 10.93 -7.33 3.01
CA ASN A 80 11.29 -7.29 4.43
C ASN A 80 10.34 -6.48 5.33
N ILE A 81 9.10 -6.23 4.87
CA ILE A 81 8.06 -5.66 5.72
C ILE A 81 7.67 -6.64 6.83
N ILE A 82 7.46 -6.11 8.00
CA ILE A 82 6.87 -6.85 9.12
C ILE A 82 5.42 -6.43 9.26
N PHE A 83 4.51 -7.39 9.11
CA PHE A 83 3.10 -7.14 9.28
C PHE A 83 2.68 -7.24 10.75
N ILE A 84 1.99 -6.20 11.21
CA ILE A 84 1.43 -6.07 12.56
C ILE A 84 -0.07 -5.90 12.43
N ASN A 85 -0.84 -6.87 12.96
CA ASN A 85 -2.27 -6.68 13.08
C ASN A 85 -2.57 -5.74 14.26
N ARG A 86 -3.52 -4.82 14.10
CA ARG A 86 -3.89 -3.87 15.17
C ARG A 86 -4.41 -4.54 16.44
N THR A 87 -4.95 -5.74 16.32
CA THR A 87 -5.46 -6.55 17.45
C THR A 87 -4.40 -7.43 18.10
N GLU A 88 -3.17 -7.41 17.58
CA GLU A 88 -2.10 -8.28 18.06
C GLU A 88 -1.62 -7.86 19.47
N PRO A 89 -1.36 -8.81 20.37
CA PRO A 89 -0.84 -8.50 21.71
C PRO A 89 0.48 -7.73 21.63
N VAL A 90 0.62 -6.72 22.49
CA VAL A 90 1.82 -5.85 22.55
C VAL A 90 3.11 -6.65 22.71
N SER A 91 3.08 -7.74 23.51
CA SER A 91 4.25 -8.59 23.70
C SER A 91 4.72 -9.25 22.39
N ARG A 92 3.79 -9.65 21.51
CA ARG A 92 4.10 -10.19 20.20
C ARG A 92 4.64 -9.12 19.25
N ILE A 93 4.04 -7.93 19.29
CA ILE A 93 4.52 -6.78 18.51
C ILE A 93 5.96 -6.42 18.88
N LYS A 94 6.26 -6.35 20.18
CA LYS A 94 7.63 -6.11 20.68
C LYS A 94 8.64 -7.14 20.13
N LYS A 95 8.30 -8.43 20.18
CA LYS A 95 9.16 -9.50 19.64
C LYS A 95 9.39 -9.35 18.13
N LYS A 96 8.35 -9.02 17.36
CA LYS A 96 8.44 -8.79 15.92
C LYS A 96 9.38 -7.62 15.59
N ILE A 97 9.22 -6.50 16.30
CA ILE A 97 10.08 -5.32 16.12
C ILE A 97 11.53 -5.68 16.46
N PHE A 98 11.77 -6.35 17.59
CA PHE A 98 13.10 -6.77 18.01
C PHE A 98 13.79 -7.62 16.94
N HIS A 99 13.16 -8.73 16.52
CA HIS A 99 13.75 -9.63 15.52
C HIS A 99 13.93 -8.95 14.16
N GLY A 100 12.98 -8.08 13.76
CA GLY A 100 13.08 -7.35 12.52
C GLY A 100 14.23 -6.36 12.52
N TRP A 101 14.42 -5.63 13.61
CA TRP A 101 15.51 -4.68 13.76
C TRP A 101 16.88 -5.37 13.74
N GLU A 102 17.03 -6.45 14.49
CA GLU A 102 18.25 -7.28 14.49
C GLU A 102 18.57 -7.82 13.09
N SER A 103 17.55 -8.32 12.37
CA SER A 103 17.74 -8.80 11.00
C SER A 103 18.19 -7.68 10.05
N CYS A 104 17.66 -6.47 10.19
CA CYS A 104 18.06 -5.32 9.37
C CYS A 104 19.51 -4.89 9.63
N ARG A 105 20.01 -5.05 10.86
CA ARG A 105 21.39 -4.69 11.23
C ARG A 105 22.41 -5.71 10.73
N THR A 106 22.05 -6.99 10.72
CA THR A 106 22.98 -8.10 10.41
C THR A 106 23.03 -8.45 8.93
N GLN A 107 21.98 -8.13 8.16
CA GLN A 107 21.89 -8.50 6.76
C GLN A 107 21.71 -7.27 5.86
N SER A 108 22.60 -7.08 4.90
CA SER A 108 22.40 -6.15 3.79
C SER A 108 21.41 -6.77 2.79
N ILE A 109 20.11 -6.54 2.98
CA ILE A 109 19.03 -7.38 2.43
C ILE A 109 18.53 -6.89 1.06
N LEU A 110 18.84 -5.68 0.64
CA LEU A 110 18.31 -5.12 -0.60
C LEU A 110 19.36 -5.11 -1.72
N PRO A 111 19.02 -5.62 -2.92
CA PRO A 111 19.83 -5.42 -4.09
C PRO A 111 19.95 -3.91 -4.41
N HIS A 112 21.06 -3.52 -5.02
CA HIS A 112 21.43 -2.11 -5.25
C HIS A 112 20.44 -1.33 -6.14
N HIS A 113 19.70 -2.03 -7.01
CA HIS A 113 18.72 -1.46 -7.95
C HIS A 113 17.58 -2.45 -8.18
N TRP A 114 16.43 -2.18 -7.61
CA TRP A 114 15.18 -2.83 -8.02
C TRP A 114 14.46 -1.93 -9.01
N LYS A 115 14.20 -2.50 -10.13
CA LYS A 115 13.34 -1.84 -11.11
C LYS A 115 11.91 -2.30 -10.86
N CYS A 116 10.95 -1.38 -10.84
CA CYS A 116 9.52 -1.71 -10.75
C CYS A 116 9.05 -2.64 -11.88
N HIS A 117 9.81 -2.74 -12.97
CA HIS A 117 9.55 -3.65 -14.08
C HIS A 117 9.41 -5.11 -13.64
N ASP A 118 10.18 -5.56 -12.65
CA ASP A 118 10.14 -6.95 -12.15
C ASP A 118 9.23 -7.10 -10.92
N CYS A 119 8.45 -6.07 -10.62
CA CYS A 119 7.62 -6.03 -9.41
C CYS A 119 6.29 -6.75 -9.64
N LYS A 120 5.91 -7.61 -8.71
CA LYS A 120 4.61 -8.33 -8.72
C LYS A 120 3.42 -7.48 -8.25
N HIS A 121 3.53 -6.15 -8.26
CA HIS A 121 2.39 -5.32 -7.88
C HIS A 121 1.21 -5.50 -8.83
N LYS A 122 0.00 -5.43 -8.29
CA LYS A 122 -1.23 -5.56 -9.09
C LYS A 122 -1.61 -4.20 -9.67
N THR A 123 -1.97 -4.19 -10.96
CA THR A 123 -2.40 -3.02 -11.70
C THR A 123 -3.82 -3.20 -12.23
N LEU A 124 -4.51 -2.13 -12.55
CA LEU A 124 -5.80 -2.15 -13.23
C LEU A 124 -5.59 -2.12 -14.76
N SER A 125 -6.46 -2.81 -15.51
CA SER A 125 -6.52 -2.62 -16.96
C SER A 125 -7.14 -1.27 -17.30
N PRO A 126 -6.96 -0.72 -18.53
CA PRO A 126 -7.55 0.57 -18.92
C PRO A 126 -9.05 0.65 -18.66
N GLN A 127 -9.81 -0.39 -19.01
CA GLN A 127 -11.26 -0.43 -18.73
C GLN A 127 -11.57 -0.51 -17.24
N GLN A 128 -10.78 -1.23 -16.44
CA GLN A 128 -10.92 -1.24 -14.99
C GLN A 128 -10.61 0.13 -14.39
N ILE A 129 -9.62 0.85 -14.91
CA ILE A 129 -9.31 2.22 -14.50
C ILE A 129 -10.51 3.14 -14.75
N ASN A 130 -11.12 3.08 -15.93
CA ASN A 130 -12.29 3.88 -16.26
C ASN A 130 -13.46 3.59 -15.32
N VAL A 131 -13.82 2.32 -15.14
CA VAL A 131 -14.86 1.91 -14.18
C VAL A 131 -14.53 2.38 -12.75
N ALA A 132 -13.29 2.17 -12.31
CA ALA A 132 -12.83 2.59 -10.99
C ALA A 132 -12.90 4.10 -10.78
N THR A 133 -12.53 4.89 -11.79
CA THR A 133 -12.59 6.36 -11.75
C THR A 133 -14.03 6.84 -11.56
N HIS A 134 -14.99 6.25 -12.26
CA HIS A 134 -16.40 6.56 -12.12
C HIS A 134 -16.92 6.19 -10.72
N TYR A 135 -16.61 4.98 -10.23
CA TYR A 135 -16.96 4.59 -8.86
C TYR A 135 -16.36 5.53 -7.81
N TYR A 136 -15.11 5.96 -8.00
CA TYR A 136 -14.45 6.91 -7.11
C TYR A 136 -15.17 8.28 -7.08
N ARG A 137 -15.79 8.69 -8.20
CA ARG A 137 -16.60 9.92 -8.30
C ARG A 137 -17.99 9.78 -7.67
N GLY A 138 -18.42 8.56 -7.35
CA GLY A 138 -19.74 8.26 -6.82
C GLY A 138 -20.81 8.01 -7.89
N ASP A 139 -20.41 7.79 -9.13
CA ASP A 139 -21.34 7.47 -10.22
C ASP A 139 -22.00 6.11 -9.98
N LYS A 140 -23.31 6.01 -10.26
CA LYS A 140 -24.05 4.75 -10.18
C LYS A 140 -23.73 3.85 -11.38
N ALA A 141 -23.89 2.54 -11.21
CA ALA A 141 -23.59 1.56 -12.25
C ALA A 141 -24.32 1.83 -13.57
N GLU A 142 -25.56 2.34 -13.50
CA GLU A 142 -26.36 2.71 -14.68
C GLU A 142 -25.76 3.90 -15.43
N GLN A 143 -25.27 4.89 -14.71
CA GLN A 143 -24.57 6.06 -15.27
C GLN A 143 -23.26 5.65 -15.94
N ILE A 144 -22.47 4.81 -15.25
CA ILE A 144 -21.22 4.26 -15.79
C ILE A 144 -21.49 3.49 -17.08
N ALA A 145 -22.52 2.64 -17.08
CA ALA A 145 -22.91 1.86 -18.25
C ALA A 145 -23.28 2.76 -19.45
N GLY A 146 -24.03 3.84 -19.22
CA GLY A 146 -24.37 4.82 -20.24
C GLY A 146 -23.15 5.55 -20.80
N ILE A 147 -22.27 6.05 -19.93
CA ILE A 147 -21.05 6.79 -20.33
C ILE A 147 -20.07 5.90 -21.11
N MET A 148 -19.90 4.66 -20.66
CA MET A 148 -18.94 3.72 -21.28
C MET A 148 -19.53 2.91 -22.44
N HIS A 149 -20.82 3.09 -22.76
CA HIS A 149 -21.55 2.31 -23.78
C HIS A 149 -21.46 0.79 -23.57
N ILE A 150 -21.58 0.33 -22.32
CA ILE A 150 -21.55 -1.08 -21.93
C ILE A 150 -22.80 -1.44 -21.10
N SER A 151 -23.04 -2.73 -20.89
CA SER A 151 -24.16 -3.14 -20.03
C SER A 151 -23.86 -2.90 -18.54
N VAL A 152 -24.89 -2.65 -17.74
CA VAL A 152 -24.76 -2.57 -16.27
C VAL A 152 -24.13 -3.86 -15.70
N LYS A 153 -24.46 -5.02 -16.28
CA LYS A 153 -23.85 -6.30 -15.91
C LYS A 153 -22.33 -6.29 -16.13
N THR A 154 -21.87 -5.69 -17.23
CA THR A 154 -20.43 -5.55 -17.53
C THR A 154 -19.74 -4.64 -16.52
N VAL A 155 -20.37 -3.55 -16.10
CA VAL A 155 -19.86 -2.66 -15.03
C VAL A 155 -19.64 -3.46 -13.73
N PHE A 156 -20.66 -4.22 -13.29
CA PHE A 156 -20.52 -5.08 -12.11
C PHE A 156 -19.46 -6.17 -12.28
N THR A 157 -19.27 -6.70 -13.48
CA THR A 157 -18.21 -7.67 -13.76
C THR A 157 -16.83 -7.03 -13.54
N HIS A 158 -16.57 -5.84 -14.10
CA HIS A 158 -15.33 -5.12 -13.87
C HIS A 158 -15.11 -4.80 -12.40
N LYS A 159 -16.14 -4.34 -11.69
CA LYS A 159 -16.08 -4.11 -10.24
C LYS A 159 -15.64 -5.36 -9.47
N ARG A 160 -16.28 -6.50 -9.72
CA ARG A 160 -15.92 -7.79 -9.09
C ARG A 160 -14.48 -8.21 -9.42
N MET A 161 -14.06 -8.02 -10.67
CA MET A 161 -12.67 -8.33 -11.08
C MET A 161 -11.66 -7.46 -10.32
N ILE A 162 -11.94 -6.17 -10.12
CA ILE A 162 -11.11 -5.28 -9.31
C ILE A 162 -11.08 -5.79 -7.86
N MET A 163 -12.25 -6.02 -7.27
CA MET A 163 -12.36 -6.48 -5.89
C MET A 163 -11.62 -7.81 -5.67
N GLY A 164 -11.82 -8.80 -6.53
CA GLY A 164 -11.12 -10.09 -6.45
C GLY A 164 -9.61 -9.97 -6.68
N LYS A 165 -9.18 -9.06 -7.58
CA LYS A 165 -7.75 -8.83 -7.81
C LYS A 165 -7.02 -8.34 -6.55
N PHE A 166 -7.65 -7.49 -5.75
CA PHE A 166 -7.04 -6.89 -4.56
C PHE A 166 -7.52 -7.53 -3.24
N ASP A 167 -8.28 -8.61 -3.31
CA ASP A 167 -8.83 -9.32 -2.14
C ASP A 167 -9.61 -8.39 -1.19
N ILE A 168 -10.52 -7.60 -1.77
CA ILE A 168 -11.42 -6.67 -1.06
C ILE A 168 -12.87 -7.13 -1.20
N HIS A 169 -13.69 -6.91 -0.15
CA HIS A 169 -14.99 -7.56 -0.03
C HIS A 169 -16.16 -6.59 0.12
N SER A 170 -15.89 -5.28 0.21
CA SER A 170 -16.93 -4.26 0.37
C SER A 170 -16.68 -3.05 -0.53
N ASP A 171 -17.75 -2.29 -0.81
CA ASP A 171 -17.66 -1.03 -1.55
C ASP A 171 -16.84 0.02 -0.81
N TYR A 172 -16.88 0.00 0.52
CA TYR A 172 -16.07 0.87 1.36
C TYR A 172 -14.58 0.57 1.20
N GLU A 173 -14.20 -0.71 1.21
CA GLU A 173 -12.81 -1.14 0.97
C GLU A 173 -12.36 -0.77 -0.45
N LEU A 174 -13.23 -0.98 -1.45
CA LEU A 174 -12.94 -0.56 -2.82
C LEU A 174 -12.68 0.95 -2.89
N PHE A 175 -13.55 1.77 -2.32
CA PHE A 175 -13.38 3.21 -2.31
C PHE A 175 -12.09 3.64 -1.60
N THR A 176 -11.79 3.01 -0.47
CA THR A 176 -10.56 3.28 0.30
C THR A 176 -9.31 2.92 -0.52
N LEU A 177 -9.29 1.76 -1.18
CA LEU A 177 -8.21 1.36 -2.07
C LEU A 177 -8.02 2.36 -3.23
N LEU A 178 -9.11 2.77 -3.89
CA LEU A 178 -9.06 3.73 -5.00
C LEU A 178 -8.53 5.09 -4.54
N LYS A 179 -8.89 5.53 -3.32
CA LYS A 179 -8.34 6.74 -2.71
C LYS A 179 -6.83 6.65 -2.51
N VAL A 180 -6.34 5.51 -2.02
CA VAL A 180 -4.89 5.27 -1.86
C VAL A 180 -4.19 5.22 -3.21
N MET A 181 -4.74 4.47 -4.18
CA MET A 181 -4.19 4.38 -5.53
C MET A 181 -4.08 5.77 -6.17
N LYS A 182 -5.12 6.61 -6.05
CA LYS A 182 -5.09 7.98 -6.55
C LYS A 182 -4.00 8.82 -5.85
N ALA A 183 -3.86 8.70 -4.54
CA ALA A 183 -2.85 9.44 -3.80
C ALA A 183 -1.42 9.03 -4.18
N LEU A 184 -1.18 7.74 -4.40
CA LEU A 184 0.13 7.22 -4.82
C LEU A 184 0.44 7.51 -6.29
N ASN A 185 -0.58 7.54 -7.15
CA ASN A 185 -0.47 7.77 -8.59
C ASN A 185 -0.54 9.25 -8.98
N ASN A 186 -0.61 10.18 -8.02
CA ASN A 186 -0.52 11.61 -8.33
C ASN A 186 0.73 12.00 -9.14
N ASN A 187 1.69 11.07 -9.27
CA ASN A 187 2.89 11.19 -10.09
C ASN A 187 2.96 10.20 -11.27
N THR A 188 1.90 9.41 -11.55
CA THR A 188 1.86 8.49 -12.70
C THR A 188 0.76 8.85 -13.68
N PRO A 189 1.01 8.74 -15.01
CA PRO A 189 0.12 9.22 -16.07
C PRO A 189 -1.27 8.60 -16.09
N ASP A 190 -1.40 7.34 -15.66
CA ASP A 190 -2.57 6.52 -15.96
C ASP A 190 -3.90 6.96 -15.32
N PHE A 191 -3.87 7.43 -14.05
CA PHE A 191 -5.09 7.96 -13.41
C PHE A 191 -5.44 9.37 -13.88
N LEU A 192 -4.43 10.17 -14.24
CA LEU A 192 -4.59 11.55 -14.72
C LEU A 192 -5.03 11.62 -16.18
N GLU A 193 -4.63 10.66 -17.02
CA GLU A 193 -5.09 10.56 -18.41
C GLU A 193 -6.56 10.16 -18.47
N ALA A 194 -7.00 9.17 -17.73
CA ALA A 194 -8.42 8.78 -17.63
C ALA A 194 -9.31 9.96 -17.15
N GLU A 195 -8.83 10.80 -16.21
CA GLU A 195 -9.54 12.01 -15.80
C GLU A 195 -9.57 13.10 -16.89
N ARG A 196 -8.51 13.22 -17.71
CA ARG A 196 -8.43 14.20 -18.79
C ARG A 196 -9.30 13.81 -19.98
N GLU A 197 -9.34 12.54 -20.33
CA GLU A 197 -10.21 12.03 -21.39
C GLU A 197 -11.69 12.17 -21.03
N LEU A 198 -12.06 11.90 -19.77
CA LEU A 198 -13.42 12.08 -19.28
C LEU A 198 -13.87 13.55 -19.18
N LYS A 199 -12.94 14.51 -19.10
CA LYS A 199 -13.25 15.94 -19.13
C LYS A 199 -13.37 16.50 -20.56
N ARG A 200 -12.96 15.73 -21.57
CA ARG A 200 -13.01 16.11 -22.99
C ARG A 200 -14.20 15.50 -23.74
N ALA A 201 -14.91 14.53 -23.12
CA ALA A 201 -16.14 13.94 -23.62
C ALA A 201 -17.37 14.61 -23.00
#